data_a8c6c5cfa8a6c2c510b988662384d6c0
#
_entry.id   a8c6c5cfa8a6c2c510b988662384d6c0
#
_cell.length_a   1.000
_cell.length_b   1.000
_cell.length_c   1.000
_cell.angle_alpha   90.00
_cell.angle_beta   90.00
_cell.angle_gamma   90.00
#
_symmetry.space_group_name_H-M   'P 1'
#
loop_
_entity.id
_entity.type
_entity.pdbx_description
1 polymer ?
#
loop_
_entity_poly.entity_id
_entity_poly.type
_entity_poly.pdbx_seq_one_letter_code
_entity_poly.pdbx_strand_id
1 'polypeptide(L)'
;MVNLPERGAISDNSLEIIEEGGVVIEDGKIIEVGDFLSLSKNNLDIREINYPCVLLPGFIDSHTHVCHYGNRSDEHAKRNSGISYQQILEEGGGIHNTMNSTSNCTDEQLTNDTLNRLKRHFQEGVLTCEVKSGYAPTLEDEIRMLKIINKIDRSNEIDLIPTCLAAHVTPKKYESSKKYLDSILNDLQPKIKKDKLSNRVDIFIEEKAFSVTEASNFLDPMGIGIVTTNLRPGIGIGI
;
A
#
# COMPACT_ATOMS: atom_id res chain seq x y z
N MET A 1 2.05 -23.79 -9.62
CA MET A 1 2.83 -22.54 -9.52
C MET A 1 2.93 -21.91 -10.88
N VAL A 2 2.97 -20.61 -10.97
CA VAL A 2 2.91 -19.90 -12.26
C VAL A 2 4.27 -19.29 -12.52
N ASN A 3 4.94 -19.67 -13.61
CA ASN A 3 6.11 -18.96 -14.12
C ASN A 3 5.64 -17.70 -14.85
N LEU A 4 5.67 -16.58 -14.15
CA LEU A 4 5.28 -15.31 -14.71
C LEU A 4 6.47 -14.64 -15.40
N PRO A 5 6.29 -14.01 -16.57
CA PRO A 5 7.33 -13.17 -17.16
C PRO A 5 7.61 -11.98 -16.26
N GLU A 6 8.85 -11.52 -16.24
CA GLU A 6 9.26 -10.36 -15.42
C GLU A 6 8.51 -9.07 -15.77
N ARG A 7 7.99 -8.95 -16.99
CA ARG A 7 7.26 -7.76 -17.48
C ARG A 7 6.21 -8.14 -18.50
N GLY A 8 5.11 -7.39 -18.49
CA GLY A 8 4.04 -7.45 -19.49
C GLY A 8 2.83 -8.26 -19.06
N ALA A 9 1.78 -8.20 -19.89
CA ALA A 9 0.57 -8.97 -19.68
C ALA A 9 0.82 -10.45 -20.02
N ILE A 10 0.20 -11.35 -19.26
CA ILE A 10 0.26 -12.79 -19.45
C ILE A 10 -1.08 -13.25 -20.00
N SER A 11 -1.07 -14.20 -20.93
CA SER A 11 -2.27 -14.91 -21.32
C SER A 11 -2.51 -16.11 -20.39
N ASP A 12 -3.77 -16.52 -20.24
CA ASP A 12 -4.13 -17.69 -19.44
C ASP A 12 -3.40 -18.95 -19.88
N ASN A 13 -3.05 -19.07 -21.17
CA ASN A 13 -2.27 -20.19 -21.71
C ASN A 13 -0.81 -20.24 -21.20
N SER A 14 -0.33 -19.18 -20.54
CA SER A 14 1.00 -19.13 -19.95
C SER A 14 1.00 -19.60 -18.48
N LEU A 15 -0.16 -19.93 -17.91
CA LEU A 15 -0.29 -20.45 -16.57
C LEU A 15 0.11 -21.93 -16.54
N GLU A 16 1.16 -22.25 -15.80
CA GLU A 16 1.52 -23.64 -15.53
C GLU A 16 0.66 -24.16 -14.38
N ILE A 17 -0.13 -25.18 -14.66
CA ILE A 17 -0.99 -25.85 -13.68
C ILE A 17 -0.40 -27.25 -13.43
N ILE A 18 -0.13 -27.57 -12.18
CA ILE A 18 0.33 -28.89 -11.73
C ILE A 18 -0.84 -29.52 -11.00
N GLU A 19 -1.50 -30.49 -11.64
CA GLU A 19 -2.52 -31.30 -10.99
C GLU A 19 -1.84 -32.23 -9.96
N GLU A 20 -2.50 -32.47 -8.81
CA GLU A 20 -1.92 -33.23 -7.70
C GLU A 20 -0.50 -32.76 -7.35
N GLY A 21 -0.34 -31.43 -7.26
CA GLY A 21 0.95 -30.80 -7.02
C GLY A 21 1.40 -30.85 -5.56
N GLY A 22 2.70 -30.70 -5.36
CA GLY A 22 3.33 -30.54 -4.06
C GLY A 22 4.34 -29.41 -4.04
N VAL A 23 4.67 -28.98 -2.82
CA VAL A 23 5.67 -27.92 -2.55
C VAL A 23 6.61 -28.42 -1.48
N VAL A 24 7.92 -28.35 -1.72
CA VAL A 24 8.95 -28.64 -0.72
C VAL A 24 9.41 -27.33 -0.10
N ILE A 25 9.36 -27.28 1.24
CA ILE A 25 9.73 -26.09 2.01
C ILE A 25 10.89 -26.46 2.92
N GLU A 26 11.98 -25.71 2.85
CA GLU A 26 13.13 -25.83 3.74
C GLU A 26 13.49 -24.43 4.27
N ASP A 27 13.68 -24.32 5.58
CA ASP A 27 14.00 -23.07 6.28
C ASP A 27 13.04 -21.89 5.90
N GLY A 28 11.74 -22.19 5.76
CA GLY A 28 10.72 -21.22 5.42
C GLY A 28 10.72 -20.77 3.95
N LYS A 29 11.49 -21.43 3.08
CA LYS A 29 11.55 -21.14 1.65
C LYS A 29 11.05 -22.29 0.81
N ILE A 30 10.33 -21.98 -0.26
CA ILE A 30 9.95 -22.96 -1.27
C ILE A 30 11.21 -23.28 -2.09
N ILE A 31 11.66 -24.53 -2.04
CA ILE A 31 12.84 -25.00 -2.78
C ILE A 31 12.48 -25.85 -3.99
N GLU A 32 11.32 -26.48 -3.98
CA GLU A 32 10.86 -27.28 -5.13
C GLU A 32 9.33 -27.26 -5.22
N VAL A 33 8.82 -27.33 -6.44
CA VAL A 33 7.38 -27.45 -6.74
C VAL A 33 7.24 -28.47 -7.86
N GLY A 34 6.31 -29.41 -7.74
CA GLY A 34 6.14 -30.44 -8.76
C GLY A 34 5.01 -31.41 -8.44
N ASP A 35 5.03 -32.54 -9.13
CA ASP A 35 4.11 -33.65 -8.90
C ASP A 35 4.29 -34.24 -7.50
N PHE A 36 3.18 -34.41 -6.79
CA PHE A 36 3.20 -34.87 -5.39
C PHE A 36 3.87 -36.24 -5.22
N LEU A 37 3.55 -37.22 -6.09
CA LEU A 37 4.11 -38.55 -5.97
C LEU A 37 5.62 -38.55 -6.20
N SER A 38 6.12 -37.66 -7.03
CA SER A 38 7.56 -37.52 -7.27
C SER A 38 8.27 -36.89 -6.08
N LEU A 39 7.72 -35.81 -5.54
CA LEU A 39 8.31 -35.08 -4.40
C LEU A 39 8.24 -35.87 -3.11
N SER A 40 7.17 -36.63 -2.87
CA SER A 40 6.99 -37.42 -1.63
C SER A 40 7.96 -38.53 -1.44
N LYS A 41 8.57 -39.08 -2.53
CA LYS A 41 9.55 -40.18 -2.45
C LYS A 41 10.79 -39.83 -1.63
N ASN A 42 11.19 -38.59 -1.63
CA ASN A 42 12.46 -38.13 -1.03
C ASN A 42 12.24 -37.29 0.25
N ASN A 43 10.99 -37.03 0.65
CA ASN A 43 10.66 -36.22 1.81
C ASN A 43 10.01 -37.07 2.91
N LEU A 44 10.44 -36.89 4.16
CA LEU A 44 9.98 -37.67 5.30
C LEU A 44 8.85 -36.96 6.10
N ASP A 45 8.79 -35.65 6.04
CA ASP A 45 7.78 -34.86 6.72
C ASP A 45 6.76 -34.33 5.70
N ILE A 46 5.64 -35.04 5.55
CA ILE A 46 4.62 -34.73 4.54
C ILE A 46 3.34 -34.30 5.23
N ARG A 47 2.86 -33.10 4.87
CA ARG A 47 1.51 -32.63 5.20
C ARG A 47 0.62 -32.73 3.96
N GLU A 48 -0.23 -33.74 3.94
CA GLU A 48 -1.19 -33.95 2.86
C GLU A 48 -2.50 -33.18 3.11
N ILE A 49 -3.03 -32.54 2.06
CA ILE A 49 -4.31 -31.84 2.10
C ILE A 49 -5.34 -32.71 1.40
N ASN A 50 -6.25 -33.31 2.19
CA ASN A 50 -7.20 -34.33 1.74
C ASN A 50 -8.59 -33.74 1.30
N TYR A 51 -8.60 -32.53 0.75
CA TYR A 51 -9.80 -31.92 0.18
C TYR A 51 -9.42 -31.12 -1.07
N PRO A 52 -10.36 -30.93 -2.02
CA PRO A 52 -10.10 -30.14 -3.22
C PRO A 52 -9.69 -28.70 -2.86
N CYS A 53 -8.48 -28.33 -3.27
CA CYS A 53 -7.94 -26.98 -3.05
C CYS A 53 -6.99 -26.60 -4.18
N VAL A 54 -6.69 -25.31 -4.26
CA VAL A 54 -5.67 -24.77 -5.17
C VAL A 54 -4.63 -24.03 -4.34
N LEU A 55 -3.36 -24.36 -4.52
CA LEU A 55 -2.25 -23.63 -3.93
C LEU A 55 -1.78 -22.56 -4.91
N LEU A 56 -1.85 -21.31 -4.47
CA LEU A 56 -1.42 -20.15 -5.23
C LEU A 56 -0.32 -19.39 -4.45
N PRO A 57 0.56 -18.64 -5.14
CA PRO A 57 1.35 -17.61 -4.49
C PRO A 57 0.42 -16.65 -3.75
N GLY A 58 0.88 -16.11 -2.60
CA GLY A 58 0.13 -15.09 -1.88
C GLY A 58 -0.15 -13.88 -2.75
N PHE A 59 -1.33 -13.29 -2.61
CA PHE A 59 -1.68 -12.10 -3.37
C PHE A 59 -0.89 -10.88 -2.89
N ILE A 60 -0.62 -9.98 -3.82
CA ILE A 60 0.04 -8.71 -3.56
C ILE A 60 -0.96 -7.59 -3.79
N ASP A 61 -1.28 -6.83 -2.74
CA ASP A 61 -2.03 -5.58 -2.90
C ASP A 61 -1.04 -4.42 -3.03
N SER A 62 -0.85 -3.95 -4.27
CA SER A 62 0.15 -2.96 -4.63
C SER A 62 -0.27 -1.50 -4.41
N HIS A 63 -1.48 -1.26 -3.88
CA HIS A 63 -1.98 0.09 -3.68
C HIS A 63 -3.02 0.17 -2.56
N THR A 64 -2.61 0.49 -1.34
CA THR A 64 -3.56 0.65 -0.24
C THR A 64 -3.36 1.93 0.57
N HIS A 65 -4.47 2.32 1.21
CA HIS A 65 -4.53 3.39 2.19
C HIS A 65 -5.05 2.86 3.54
N VAL A 66 -4.65 1.66 3.94
CA VAL A 66 -5.17 1.00 5.17
C VAL A 66 -4.73 1.68 6.47
N CYS A 67 -3.63 2.46 6.44
CA CYS A 67 -3.14 3.18 7.62
C CYS A 67 -3.89 4.50 7.79
N HIS A 68 -5.04 4.45 8.44
CA HIS A 68 -5.80 5.62 8.88
C HIS A 68 -6.68 5.27 10.09
N TYR A 69 -7.14 6.27 10.82
CA TYR A 69 -8.09 6.10 11.92
C TYR A 69 -9.50 6.51 11.51
N GLY A 70 -10.51 5.79 12.04
CA GLY A 70 -11.91 6.07 11.81
C GLY A 70 -12.43 5.56 10.45
N ASN A 71 -13.62 6.00 10.10
CA ASN A 71 -14.30 5.65 8.85
C ASN A 71 -15.14 6.80 8.33
N ARG A 72 -15.68 6.65 7.12
CA ARG A 72 -16.54 7.63 6.45
C ARG A 72 -17.92 7.04 6.12
N SER A 73 -18.45 6.16 6.96
CA SER A 73 -19.75 5.52 6.73
C SER A 73 -20.89 6.52 6.61
N ASP A 74 -20.87 7.60 7.41
CA ASP A 74 -21.88 8.67 7.35
C ASP A 74 -21.84 9.43 6.03
N GLU A 75 -20.64 9.64 5.46
CA GLU A 75 -20.50 10.26 4.15
C GLU A 75 -21.04 9.35 3.03
N HIS A 76 -20.87 8.04 3.16
CA HIS A 76 -21.47 7.08 2.24
C HIS A 76 -23.00 7.16 2.28
N ALA A 77 -23.58 7.24 3.46
CA ALA A 77 -25.03 7.45 3.62
C ALA A 77 -25.51 8.77 3.00
N LYS A 78 -24.78 9.88 3.21
CA LYS A 78 -25.06 11.17 2.58
C LYS A 78 -25.02 11.08 1.04
N ARG A 79 -24.02 10.41 0.47
CA ARG A 79 -23.92 10.20 -0.98
C ARG A 79 -25.09 9.41 -1.54
N ASN A 80 -25.51 8.35 -0.84
CA ASN A 80 -26.67 7.55 -1.24
C ASN A 80 -27.99 8.35 -1.16
N SER A 81 -28.05 9.38 -0.33
CA SER A 81 -29.19 10.32 -0.27
C SER A 81 -29.13 11.45 -1.31
N GLY A 82 -28.10 11.43 -2.20
CA GLY A 82 -27.98 12.39 -3.31
C GLY A 82 -27.11 13.61 -3.02
N ILE A 83 -26.45 13.68 -1.85
CA ILE A 83 -25.51 14.77 -1.54
C ILE A 83 -24.25 14.59 -2.38
N SER A 84 -23.81 15.65 -3.07
CA SER A 84 -22.61 15.60 -3.90
C SER A 84 -21.34 15.48 -3.07
N TYR A 85 -20.30 14.86 -3.66
CA TYR A 85 -18.98 14.76 -2.99
C TYR A 85 -18.39 16.15 -2.69
N GLN A 86 -18.67 17.12 -3.55
CA GLN A 86 -18.22 18.50 -3.35
C GLN A 86 -18.85 19.12 -2.12
N GLN A 87 -20.15 18.94 -1.90
CA GLN A 87 -20.84 19.42 -0.68
C GLN A 87 -20.26 18.77 0.58
N ILE A 88 -19.97 17.45 0.53
CA ILE A 88 -19.32 16.74 1.65
C ILE A 88 -17.96 17.34 1.97
N LEU A 89 -17.14 17.66 0.93
CA LEU A 89 -15.84 18.31 1.13
C LEU A 89 -15.97 19.73 1.73
N GLU A 90 -16.94 20.52 1.28
CA GLU A 90 -17.21 21.86 1.79
C GLU A 90 -17.64 21.84 3.26
N GLU A 91 -18.34 20.79 3.68
CA GLU A 91 -18.72 20.52 5.08
C GLU A 91 -17.56 19.97 5.94
N GLY A 92 -16.36 19.87 5.40
CA GLY A 92 -15.17 19.34 6.10
C GLY A 92 -15.04 17.83 6.11
N GLY A 93 -15.83 17.12 5.29
CA GLY A 93 -15.74 15.68 5.07
C GLY A 93 -14.62 15.29 4.09
N GLY A 94 -14.72 14.06 3.59
CA GLY A 94 -13.74 13.51 2.65
C GLY A 94 -12.38 13.29 3.28
N ILE A 95 -11.32 13.60 2.55
CA ILE A 95 -9.93 13.42 3.02
C ILE A 95 -9.65 14.21 4.30
N HIS A 96 -10.24 15.40 4.45
CA HIS A 96 -10.00 16.23 5.64
C HIS A 96 -10.53 15.60 6.92
N ASN A 97 -11.67 14.91 6.87
CA ASN A 97 -12.19 14.14 8.00
C ASN A 97 -11.22 13.02 8.40
N THR A 98 -10.74 12.24 7.42
CA THR A 98 -9.77 11.17 7.68
C THR A 98 -8.47 11.72 8.25
N MET A 99 -7.93 12.83 7.69
CA MET A 99 -6.72 13.47 8.20
C MET A 99 -6.88 13.94 9.65
N ASN A 100 -7.99 14.61 9.96
CA ASN A 100 -8.27 15.06 11.32
C ASN A 100 -8.40 13.91 12.31
N SER A 101 -9.13 12.85 11.94
CA SER A 101 -9.31 11.67 12.78
C SER A 101 -7.97 10.97 13.03
N THR A 102 -7.15 10.81 12.00
CA THR A 102 -5.85 10.15 12.08
C THR A 102 -4.84 10.95 12.89
N SER A 103 -4.82 12.27 12.75
CA SER A 103 -3.93 13.15 13.52
C SER A 103 -4.28 13.17 15.01
N ASN A 104 -5.57 13.12 15.35
CA ASN A 104 -6.05 13.22 16.72
C ASN A 104 -6.13 11.90 17.48
N CYS A 105 -5.99 10.76 16.83
CA CYS A 105 -6.02 9.46 17.48
C CYS A 105 -4.67 9.12 18.14
N THR A 106 -4.69 8.20 19.11
CA THR A 106 -3.46 7.67 19.71
C THR A 106 -2.75 6.70 18.75
N ASP A 107 -1.47 6.45 18.98
CA ASP A 107 -0.70 5.45 18.21
C ASP A 107 -1.32 4.05 18.33
N GLU A 108 -1.83 3.71 19.50
CA GLU A 108 -2.51 2.44 19.75
C GLU A 108 -3.80 2.32 18.92
N GLN A 109 -4.63 3.37 18.89
CA GLN A 109 -5.85 3.40 18.08
C GLN A 109 -5.54 3.25 16.59
N LEU A 110 -4.56 3.99 16.07
CA LEU A 110 -4.15 3.90 14.66
C LEU A 110 -3.59 2.51 14.33
N THR A 111 -2.77 1.95 15.22
CA THR A 111 -2.22 0.60 15.08
C THR A 111 -3.33 -0.44 15.02
N ASN A 112 -4.27 -0.42 15.94
CA ASN A 112 -5.36 -1.39 16.03
C ASN A 112 -6.30 -1.32 14.81
N ASP A 113 -6.65 -0.11 14.36
CA ASP A 113 -7.49 0.07 13.17
C ASP A 113 -6.78 -0.44 11.90
N THR A 114 -5.48 -0.19 11.79
CA THR A 114 -4.67 -0.67 10.67
C THR A 114 -4.58 -2.20 10.68
N LEU A 115 -4.28 -2.82 11.84
CA LEU A 115 -4.23 -4.27 12.01
C LEU A 115 -5.57 -4.93 11.66
N ASN A 116 -6.69 -4.35 12.08
CA ASN A 116 -8.02 -4.88 11.76
C ASN A 116 -8.30 -4.90 10.26
N ARG A 117 -7.80 -3.91 9.50
CA ARG A 117 -7.92 -3.90 8.03
C ARG A 117 -6.99 -4.92 7.40
N LEU A 118 -5.73 -4.99 7.83
CA LEU A 118 -4.76 -5.98 7.34
C LEU A 118 -5.23 -7.42 7.60
N LYS A 119 -5.88 -7.68 8.74
CA LYS A 119 -6.47 -9.00 9.00
C LYS A 119 -7.50 -9.41 7.95
N ARG A 120 -8.29 -8.47 7.41
CA ARG A 120 -9.22 -8.77 6.32
C ARG A 120 -8.46 -9.08 5.03
N HIS A 121 -7.44 -8.30 4.68
CA HIS A 121 -6.56 -8.59 3.54
C HIS A 121 -5.95 -9.99 3.64
N PHE A 122 -5.44 -10.36 4.82
CA PHE A 122 -4.90 -11.70 5.06
C PHE A 122 -5.95 -12.79 4.84
N GLN A 123 -7.17 -12.62 5.35
CA GLN A 123 -8.28 -13.56 5.15
C GLN A 123 -8.69 -13.72 3.68
N GLU A 124 -8.38 -12.72 2.84
CA GLU A 124 -8.61 -12.71 1.40
C GLU A 124 -7.39 -13.24 0.60
N GLY A 125 -6.34 -13.69 1.30
CA GLY A 125 -5.13 -14.27 0.70
C GLY A 125 -4.04 -13.27 0.32
N VAL A 126 -4.13 -12.01 0.75
CA VAL A 126 -3.08 -11.01 0.55
C VAL A 126 -1.97 -11.25 1.58
N LEU A 127 -0.76 -11.52 1.09
CA LEU A 127 0.43 -11.74 1.91
C LEU A 127 1.49 -10.64 1.80
N THR A 128 1.34 -9.74 0.83
CA THR A 128 2.18 -8.53 0.70
C THR A 128 1.28 -7.34 0.39
N CYS A 129 1.44 -6.26 1.14
CA CYS A 129 0.58 -5.09 1.02
C CYS A 129 1.41 -3.80 0.99
N GLU A 130 1.27 -3.02 -0.07
CA GLU A 130 1.78 -1.65 -0.09
C GLU A 130 0.89 -0.79 0.80
N VAL A 131 1.51 -0.07 1.77
CA VAL A 131 0.79 0.75 2.72
C VAL A 131 1.28 2.19 2.65
N LYS A 132 0.40 3.07 2.22
CA LYS A 132 0.69 4.51 2.13
C LYS A 132 0.44 5.22 3.46
N SER A 133 1.29 6.21 3.77
CA SER A 133 0.95 7.31 4.66
C SER A 133 -0.04 8.28 3.97
N GLY A 134 0.03 9.58 4.19
CA GLY A 134 -0.72 10.56 3.40
C GLY A 134 -2.02 11.07 4.01
N TYR A 135 -2.38 10.59 5.21
CA TYR A 135 -3.46 11.16 6.01
C TYR A 135 -2.92 11.99 7.18
N ALA A 136 -1.85 12.73 6.91
CA ALA A 136 -1.16 13.53 7.92
C ALA A 136 -1.19 15.02 7.55
N PRO A 137 -1.63 15.90 8.46
CA PRO A 137 -1.62 17.35 8.21
C PRO A 137 -0.23 17.98 8.40
N THR A 138 0.72 17.25 8.98
CA THR A 138 2.08 17.71 9.25
C THR A 138 3.14 16.70 8.83
N LEU A 139 4.38 17.15 8.64
CA LEU A 139 5.51 16.25 8.33
C LEU A 139 5.83 15.31 9.51
N GLU A 140 5.58 15.76 10.74
CA GLU A 140 5.71 14.96 11.95
C GLU A 140 4.70 13.81 11.98
N ASP A 141 3.44 14.08 11.60
CA ASP A 141 2.41 13.04 11.51
C ASP A 141 2.71 12.03 10.38
N GLU A 142 3.30 12.46 9.26
CA GLU A 142 3.79 11.54 8.22
C GLU A 142 4.85 10.58 8.77
N ILE A 143 5.82 11.08 9.50
CA ILE A 143 6.84 10.26 10.17
C ILE A 143 6.19 9.29 11.16
N ARG A 144 5.22 9.77 11.95
CA ARG A 144 4.46 8.97 12.89
C ARG A 144 3.76 7.80 12.21
N MET A 145 3.04 8.06 11.10
CA MET A 145 2.36 7.03 10.33
C MET A 145 3.33 5.98 9.78
N LEU A 146 4.42 6.41 9.16
CA LEU A 146 5.45 5.50 8.64
C LEU A 146 6.10 4.65 9.75
N LYS A 147 6.33 5.21 10.93
CA LYS A 147 6.83 4.46 12.11
C LYS A 147 5.83 3.39 12.56
N ILE A 148 4.54 3.72 12.56
CA ILE A 148 3.48 2.77 12.93
C ILE A 148 3.42 1.63 11.90
N ILE A 149 3.45 1.92 10.60
CA ILE A 149 3.48 0.91 9.54
C ILE A 149 4.67 -0.03 9.73
N ASN A 150 5.88 0.50 9.94
CA ASN A 150 7.09 -0.32 10.18
C ASN A 150 7.02 -1.13 11.48
N LYS A 151 6.33 -0.63 12.50
CA LYS A 151 6.12 -1.39 13.74
C LYS A 151 5.17 -2.56 13.53
N ILE A 152 4.11 -2.35 12.75
CA ILE A 152 3.14 -3.40 12.39
C ILE A 152 3.80 -4.46 11.55
N ASP A 153 4.58 -4.10 10.52
CA ASP A 153 5.30 -5.02 9.63
C ASP A 153 6.10 -6.08 10.39
N ARG A 154 6.81 -5.67 11.44
CA ARG A 154 7.63 -6.57 12.27
C ARG A 154 6.85 -7.56 13.14
N SER A 155 5.55 -7.41 13.25
CA SER A 155 4.68 -8.17 14.16
C SER A 155 3.46 -8.78 13.49
N ASN A 156 3.39 -8.73 12.16
CA ASN A 156 2.22 -9.13 11.37
C ASN A 156 2.55 -10.28 10.40
N GLU A 157 1.51 -10.96 9.93
CA GLU A 157 1.60 -12.08 8.99
C GLU A 157 1.65 -11.62 7.51
N ILE A 158 1.42 -10.33 7.26
CA ILE A 158 1.50 -9.71 5.93
C ILE A 158 2.78 -8.87 5.87
N ASP A 159 3.59 -9.06 4.86
CA ASP A 159 4.73 -8.17 4.56
C ASP A 159 4.22 -6.80 4.12
N LEU A 160 4.63 -5.75 4.82
CA LEU A 160 4.21 -4.40 4.50
C LEU A 160 5.30 -3.64 3.74
N ILE A 161 4.91 -2.98 2.68
CA ILE A 161 5.78 -2.10 1.90
C ILE A 161 5.39 -0.65 2.18
N PRO A 162 6.07 0.05 3.10
CA PRO A 162 5.74 1.43 3.42
C PRO A 162 5.99 2.36 2.23
N THR A 163 5.03 3.21 1.90
CA THR A 163 5.15 4.26 0.89
C THR A 163 4.83 5.62 1.50
N CYS A 164 5.74 6.57 1.40
CA CYS A 164 5.50 7.94 1.84
C CYS A 164 4.62 8.66 0.83
N LEU A 165 3.41 9.07 1.23
CA LEU A 165 2.48 9.87 0.44
C LEU A 165 2.25 11.25 1.09
N ALA A 166 3.29 11.90 1.61
CA ALA A 166 3.19 13.28 2.09
C ALA A 166 2.65 14.22 1.01
N ALA A 167 3.04 14.00 -0.24
CA ALA A 167 2.54 14.75 -1.40
C ALA A 167 1.12 14.29 -1.86
N HIS A 168 0.18 14.10 -0.92
CA HIS A 168 -1.21 13.74 -1.19
C HIS A 168 -2.08 14.99 -1.41
N VAL A 169 -1.97 15.96 -0.52
CA VAL A 169 -2.64 17.26 -0.61
C VAL A 169 -1.78 18.33 0.07
N THR A 170 -1.77 19.54 -0.50
CA THR A 170 -1.04 20.65 0.11
C THR A 170 -1.80 21.14 1.35
N PRO A 171 -1.20 21.07 2.57
CA PRO A 171 -1.83 21.58 3.78
C PRO A 171 -2.02 23.10 3.70
N LYS A 172 -3.15 23.60 4.23
CA LYS A 172 -3.54 25.04 4.17
C LYS A 172 -2.51 26.02 4.74
N LYS A 173 -1.61 25.57 5.61
CA LYS A 173 -0.54 26.39 6.19
C LYS A 173 0.57 26.78 5.18
N TYR A 174 0.66 26.09 4.04
CA TYR A 174 1.64 26.40 3.01
C TYR A 174 1.03 27.37 1.98
N GLU A 175 1.80 28.35 1.57
CA GLU A 175 1.39 29.36 0.60
C GLU A 175 1.23 28.80 -0.83
N SER A 176 1.95 27.71 -1.13
CA SER A 176 1.89 27.03 -2.43
C SER A 176 2.30 25.56 -2.32
N SER A 177 1.85 24.74 -3.29
CA SER A 177 2.26 23.36 -3.48
C SER A 177 3.78 23.25 -3.59
N LYS A 178 4.43 24.14 -4.34
CA LYS A 178 5.88 24.17 -4.48
C LYS A 178 6.59 24.30 -3.13
N LYS A 179 6.20 25.28 -2.28
CA LYS A 179 6.80 25.44 -0.93
C LYS A 179 6.59 24.20 -0.06
N TYR A 180 5.46 23.54 -0.20
CA TYR A 180 5.21 22.29 0.50
C TYR A 180 6.11 21.16 0.01
N LEU A 181 6.22 20.96 -1.30
CA LEU A 181 7.12 19.95 -1.88
C LEU A 181 8.60 20.21 -1.50
N ASP A 182 9.03 21.47 -1.52
CA ASP A 182 10.37 21.88 -1.06
C ASP A 182 10.59 21.50 0.42
N SER A 183 9.55 21.62 1.29
CA SER A 183 9.66 21.21 2.69
C SER A 183 9.72 19.69 2.86
N ILE A 184 9.02 18.93 2.00
CA ILE A 184 9.15 17.46 2.00
C ILE A 184 10.58 17.06 1.64
N LEU A 185 11.15 17.65 0.61
CA LEU A 185 12.52 17.36 0.17
C LEU A 185 13.58 17.72 1.23
N ASN A 186 13.44 18.87 1.88
CA ASN A 186 14.44 19.41 2.77
C ASN A 186 14.29 18.91 4.22
N ASP A 187 13.08 18.70 4.71
CA ASP A 187 12.82 18.43 6.12
C ASP A 187 12.35 16.99 6.40
N LEU A 188 11.55 16.40 5.49
CA LEU A 188 10.97 15.07 5.68
C LEU A 188 11.87 13.96 5.12
N GLN A 189 12.30 14.09 3.87
CA GLN A 189 13.12 13.08 3.18
C GLN A 189 14.39 12.67 3.95
N PRO A 190 15.19 13.61 4.50
CA PRO A 190 16.37 13.24 5.27
C PRO A 190 16.04 12.38 6.50
N LYS A 191 14.91 12.64 7.16
CA LYS A 191 14.46 11.87 8.33
C LYS A 191 14.00 10.48 7.91
N ILE A 192 13.24 10.36 6.80
CA ILE A 192 12.81 9.08 6.26
C ILE A 192 14.02 8.21 5.90
N LYS A 193 15.02 8.77 5.22
CA LYS A 193 16.26 8.05 4.85
C LYS A 193 17.07 7.64 6.07
N LYS A 194 17.27 8.56 7.03
CA LYS A 194 18.02 8.31 8.25
C LYS A 194 17.42 7.17 9.07
N ASP A 195 16.11 7.21 9.28
CA ASP A 195 15.37 6.25 10.12
C ASP A 195 14.92 5.02 9.32
N LYS A 196 15.23 4.92 8.01
CA LYS A 196 14.85 3.84 7.09
C LYS A 196 13.35 3.54 7.11
N LEU A 197 12.52 4.59 7.13
CA LEU A 197 11.08 4.45 7.29
C LEU A 197 10.37 4.03 6.00
N SER A 198 10.90 4.40 4.84
CA SER A 198 10.41 4.02 3.52
C SER A 198 11.52 4.18 2.48
N ASN A 199 11.49 3.33 1.47
CA ASN A 199 12.28 3.45 0.23
C ASN A 199 11.41 3.78 -0.98
N ARG A 200 10.14 4.15 -0.76
CA ARG A 200 9.16 4.51 -1.79
C ARG A 200 8.51 5.83 -1.46
N VAL A 201 8.21 6.59 -2.50
CA VAL A 201 7.44 7.83 -2.43
C VAL A 201 6.37 7.85 -3.50
N ASP A 202 5.24 8.46 -3.17
CA ASP A 202 4.14 8.68 -4.09
C ASP A 202 3.73 10.16 -4.09
N ILE A 203 3.12 10.63 -5.18
CA ILE A 203 2.55 11.97 -5.31
C ILE A 203 1.22 11.91 -6.04
N PHE A 204 0.22 12.61 -5.51
CA PHE A 204 -1.11 12.64 -6.08
C PHE A 204 -1.23 13.74 -7.15
N ILE A 205 -1.26 13.32 -8.43
CA ILE A 205 -1.35 14.21 -9.58
C ILE A 205 -2.81 14.36 -9.98
N GLU A 206 -3.41 15.50 -9.68
CA GLU A 206 -4.80 15.83 -10.02
C GLU A 206 -4.93 17.36 -10.14
N GLU A 207 -5.96 17.85 -10.85
CA GLU A 207 -6.18 19.26 -11.13
C GLU A 207 -6.15 20.19 -9.88
N LYS A 208 -6.62 19.68 -8.73
CA LYS A 208 -6.66 20.40 -7.46
C LYS A 208 -5.59 19.97 -6.44
N ALA A 209 -4.61 19.16 -6.84
CA ALA A 209 -3.52 18.69 -6.00
C ALA A 209 -2.17 19.15 -6.55
N PHE A 210 -1.46 18.28 -7.27
CA PHE A 210 -0.15 18.60 -7.85
C PHE A 210 -0.17 18.42 -9.36
N SER A 211 0.52 19.32 -10.08
CA SER A 211 0.69 19.22 -11.53
C SER A 211 1.77 18.20 -11.90
N VAL A 212 1.75 17.74 -13.16
CA VAL A 212 2.78 16.85 -13.70
C VAL A 212 4.17 17.47 -13.59
N THR A 213 4.30 18.77 -13.86
CA THR A 213 5.59 19.48 -13.76
C THR A 213 6.12 19.52 -12.33
N GLU A 214 5.25 19.79 -11.35
CA GLU A 214 5.62 19.75 -9.93
C GLU A 214 6.03 18.35 -9.51
N ALA A 215 5.30 17.33 -9.96
CA ALA A 215 5.63 15.93 -9.67
C ALA A 215 6.99 15.54 -10.24
N SER A 216 7.29 15.85 -11.50
CA SER A 216 8.60 15.57 -12.10
C SER A 216 9.73 16.22 -11.30
N ASN A 217 9.61 17.53 -11.00
CA ASN A 217 10.61 18.25 -10.23
C ASN A 217 10.79 17.73 -8.79
N PHE A 218 9.74 17.16 -8.22
CA PHE A 218 9.76 16.56 -6.88
C PHE A 218 10.40 15.17 -6.87
N LEU A 219 10.10 14.34 -7.88
CA LEU A 219 10.54 12.96 -7.92
C LEU A 219 12.01 12.82 -8.31
N ASP A 220 12.52 13.65 -9.25
CA ASP A 220 13.91 13.60 -9.72
C ASP A 220 14.94 13.62 -8.58
N PRO A 221 14.88 14.53 -7.59
CA PRO A 221 15.85 14.57 -6.51
C PRO A 221 15.62 13.54 -5.41
N MET A 222 14.45 12.87 -5.38
CA MET A 222 14.14 11.90 -4.31
C MET A 222 15.06 10.69 -4.33
N GLY A 223 15.46 10.19 -5.51
CA GLY A 223 16.36 9.04 -5.65
C GLY A 223 15.86 7.80 -4.90
N ILE A 224 14.54 7.65 -4.80
CA ILE A 224 13.81 6.59 -4.10
C ILE A 224 12.94 5.91 -5.15
N GLY A 225 12.58 4.64 -4.95
CA GLY A 225 11.62 3.94 -5.82
C GLY A 225 10.32 4.73 -5.94
N ILE A 226 9.90 5.03 -7.16
CA ILE A 226 8.77 5.89 -7.45
C ILE A 226 7.53 5.02 -7.62
N VAL A 227 6.46 5.35 -6.91
CA VAL A 227 5.10 4.84 -7.15
C VAL A 227 4.22 6.04 -7.42
N THR A 228 3.77 6.21 -8.66
CA THR A 228 2.82 7.26 -9.02
C THR A 228 1.41 6.68 -9.09
N THR A 229 0.47 7.33 -8.45
CA THR A 229 -0.92 6.92 -8.43
C THR A 229 -1.84 8.02 -8.94
N ASN A 230 -2.88 7.62 -9.65
CA ASN A 230 -3.93 8.43 -10.24
C ASN A 230 -3.51 9.35 -11.40
N LEU A 231 -3.01 8.70 -12.44
CA LEU A 231 -3.18 9.28 -13.77
C LEU A 231 -4.60 8.94 -14.26
N ARG A 232 -5.36 9.93 -14.71
CA ARG A 232 -6.60 9.67 -15.46
C ARG A 232 -6.32 8.64 -16.55
N PRO A 233 -7.27 7.73 -16.88
CA PRO A 233 -7.09 6.79 -17.98
C PRO A 233 -6.67 7.55 -19.26
N GLY A 234 -5.46 7.26 -19.76
CA GLY A 234 -4.92 7.89 -20.97
C GLY A 234 -3.59 8.63 -20.83
N ILE A 235 -3.08 8.84 -19.60
CA ILE A 235 -1.74 9.42 -19.40
C ILE A 235 -0.88 8.35 -18.72
N GLY A 236 -0.20 7.52 -19.49
CA GLY A 236 0.84 6.64 -19.00
C GLY A 236 2.16 7.42 -18.90
N ILE A 237 2.71 7.59 -17.71
CA ILE A 237 4.13 7.86 -17.57
C ILE A 237 4.80 6.50 -17.51
N GLY A 238 5.32 6.05 -18.66
CA GLY A 238 6.24 4.93 -18.70
C GLY A 238 7.55 5.38 -18.06
N ILE A 239 7.92 4.73 -16.97
CA ILE A 239 9.29 4.74 -16.43
C ILE A 239 9.93 3.42 -16.80
#